data_e9184806428591e2c947f4a14606b75e
#
_entry.id   e9184806428591e2c947f4a14606b75e
#
_cell.length_a   1.000
_cell.length_b   1.000
_cell.length_c   1.000
_cell.angle_alpha   90.00
_cell.angle_beta   90.00
_cell.angle_gamma   90.00
#
_symmetry.space_group_name_H-M   'P 1'
#
loop_
_entity.id
_entity.type
_entity.pdbx_description
1 polymer ?
#
loop_
_entity_poly.entity_id
_entity_poly.type
_entity_poly.pdbx_seq_one_letter_code
_entity_poly.pdbx_strand_id
1 'polypeptide(L)'
;MKYTSTKTLLDIEFEHLNKRVAGVKTGFTSGYIAIDKSLGGSGFEPGLITVFAGRPGMGSSLISLNVLVNQLMQLNDSEVLIYITTKDSSTVILQRILAIAHDIEITKIQNGDLNVHELNSMQDGSFCNKKLHGLVLVEHPSPSIEDMQNLLFNLVKEGKSIRSLTIDTLQNVKTDSSITKDQGVAQMLKELRVAAIQFQFSIIVTSEVSRRVEYRDGPKIPQLKDLKDSRLIADKVDFVYFVLRPMYYEVPGEDETISDEMHLICKKNKYGPLDLIDLTVDLKTQRITNGLTFTKI
;
A
#
# COMPACT_ATOMS: atom_id res chain seq x y z
N MET A 1 -11.41 -5.13 31.69
CA MET A 1 -11.64 -4.03 30.75
C MET A 1 -10.78 -2.86 31.20
N LYS A 2 -9.83 -2.40 30.35
CA LYS A 2 -9.02 -1.20 30.63
C LYS A 2 -9.80 0.02 30.13
N TYR A 3 -9.90 1.07 30.90
CA TYR A 3 -10.46 2.36 30.51
C TYR A 3 -9.42 3.46 30.71
N THR A 4 -9.46 4.46 29.84
CA THR A 4 -8.66 5.68 29.97
C THR A 4 -9.58 6.83 30.27
N SER A 5 -9.23 7.71 31.21
CA SER A 5 -10.07 8.85 31.55
C SER A 5 -10.16 9.82 30.35
N THR A 6 -11.30 10.48 30.20
CA THR A 6 -11.48 11.48 29.12
C THR A 6 -10.45 12.61 29.21
N LYS A 7 -10.04 12.99 30.42
CA LYS A 7 -8.99 14.00 30.61
C LYS A 7 -7.67 13.55 30.01
N THR A 8 -7.22 12.33 30.32
CA THR A 8 -5.99 11.75 29.75
C THR A 8 -6.06 11.66 28.23
N LEU A 9 -7.22 11.30 27.65
CA LEU A 9 -7.43 11.27 26.21
C LEU A 9 -7.34 12.65 25.57
N LEU A 10 -7.89 13.68 26.22
CA LEU A 10 -7.78 15.07 25.78
C LEU A 10 -6.33 15.56 25.80
N ASP A 11 -5.59 15.26 26.86
CA ASP A 11 -4.18 15.66 26.97
C ASP A 11 -3.35 15.02 25.83
N ILE A 12 -3.56 13.74 25.54
CA ILE A 12 -2.93 13.02 24.40
C ILE A 12 -3.32 13.67 23.06
N GLU A 13 -4.62 13.97 22.87
CA GLU A 13 -5.09 14.55 21.61
C GLU A 13 -4.53 15.98 21.40
N PHE A 14 -4.47 16.79 22.45
CA PHE A 14 -3.85 18.11 22.35
C PHE A 14 -2.35 18.02 22.04
N GLU A 15 -1.64 17.03 22.57
CA GLU A 15 -0.23 16.79 22.19
C GLU A 15 -0.12 16.44 20.70
N HIS A 16 -1.00 15.56 20.19
CA HIS A 16 -1.05 15.22 18.76
C HIS A 16 -1.39 16.43 17.90
N LEU A 17 -2.38 17.24 18.30
CA LEU A 17 -2.74 18.47 17.59
C LEU A 17 -1.58 19.46 17.55
N ASN A 18 -0.89 19.67 18.66
CA ASN A 18 0.28 20.56 18.73
C ASN A 18 1.39 20.08 17.79
N LYS A 19 1.66 18.76 17.74
CA LYS A 19 2.60 18.16 16.76
C LYS A 19 2.17 18.45 15.33
N ARG A 20 0.88 18.24 14.98
CA ARG A 20 0.35 18.51 13.63
C ARG A 20 0.43 20.00 13.27
N VAL A 21 0.08 20.91 14.19
CA VAL A 21 0.22 22.37 14.01
C VAL A 21 1.68 22.78 13.80
N ALA A 22 2.61 22.11 14.46
CA ALA A 22 4.06 22.29 14.26
C ALA A 22 4.58 21.60 12.97
N GLY A 23 3.70 21.03 12.15
CA GLY A 23 4.08 20.34 10.91
C GLY A 23 4.68 18.94 11.10
N VAL A 24 4.64 18.40 12.31
CA VAL A 24 5.10 17.04 12.60
C VAL A 24 4.03 16.04 12.18
N LYS A 25 4.36 15.15 11.26
CA LYS A 25 3.46 14.09 10.79
C LYS A 25 3.41 12.97 11.83
N THR A 26 2.21 12.55 12.21
CA THR A 26 1.97 11.45 13.15
C THR A 26 1.90 10.09 12.45
N GLY A 27 1.47 10.08 11.20
CA GLY A 27 1.47 8.92 10.33
C GLY A 27 2.75 8.80 9.49
N PHE A 28 2.81 7.73 8.70
CA PHE A 28 3.93 7.45 7.82
C PHE A 28 3.57 7.83 6.38
N THR A 29 4.28 8.79 5.79
CA THR A 29 3.85 9.40 4.52
C THR A 29 3.95 8.43 3.35
N SER A 30 3.03 8.55 2.40
CA SER A 30 3.04 7.79 1.15
C SER A 30 4.16 8.23 0.19
N GLY A 31 4.70 9.45 0.39
CA GLY A 31 5.54 10.13 -0.59
C GLY A 31 4.75 10.89 -1.67
N TYR A 32 3.43 10.79 -1.65
CA TYR A 32 2.51 11.49 -2.57
C TYR A 32 1.64 12.46 -1.79
N ILE A 33 1.81 13.76 -2.03
CA ILE A 33 1.08 14.83 -1.32
C ILE A 33 -0.43 14.62 -1.40
N ALA A 34 -0.93 14.19 -2.54
CA ALA A 34 -2.34 13.96 -2.78
C ALA A 34 -2.91 12.81 -1.95
N ILE A 35 -2.19 11.68 -1.89
CA ILE A 35 -2.58 10.54 -1.07
C ILE A 35 -2.54 10.94 0.41
N ASP A 36 -1.46 11.57 0.86
CA ASP A 36 -1.32 12.01 2.25
C ASP A 36 -2.44 12.97 2.66
N LYS A 37 -2.82 13.93 1.80
CA LYS A 37 -3.96 14.83 2.05
C LYS A 37 -5.29 14.07 2.16
N SER A 38 -5.53 13.11 1.27
CA SER A 38 -6.73 12.26 1.32
C SER A 38 -6.78 11.40 2.59
N LEU A 39 -5.61 10.98 3.12
CA LEU A 39 -5.47 10.26 4.38
C LEU A 39 -5.53 11.17 5.64
N GLY A 40 -5.89 12.45 5.51
CA GLY A 40 -5.98 13.39 6.62
C GLY A 40 -4.73 14.22 6.88
N GLY A 41 -3.77 14.22 5.95
CA GLY A 41 -2.56 15.08 5.95
C GLY A 41 -1.31 14.46 6.58
N SER A 42 -1.45 13.43 7.40
CA SER A 42 -0.32 12.78 8.08
C SER A 42 0.20 11.50 7.39
N GLY A 43 -0.46 11.06 6.31
CA GLY A 43 -0.20 9.78 5.66
C GLY A 43 -0.87 8.60 6.38
N PHE A 44 -0.24 7.43 6.35
CA PHE A 44 -0.79 6.21 6.93
C PHE A 44 -0.63 6.21 8.45
N GLU A 45 -1.73 6.42 9.16
CA GLU A 45 -1.76 6.45 10.63
C GLU A 45 -1.74 5.04 11.23
N PRO A 46 -1.10 4.84 12.40
CA PRO A 46 -1.14 3.57 13.12
C PRO A 46 -2.56 3.09 13.43
N GLY A 47 -2.77 1.78 13.31
CA GLY A 47 -4.08 1.14 13.56
C GLY A 47 -5.09 1.29 12.42
N LEU A 48 -4.80 2.10 11.39
CA LEU A 48 -5.67 2.26 10.24
C LEU A 48 -5.32 1.31 9.10
N ILE A 49 -6.34 0.93 8.33
CA ILE A 49 -6.22 -0.01 7.21
C ILE A 49 -6.62 0.68 5.91
N THR A 50 -5.70 0.69 4.96
CA THR A 50 -5.89 1.24 3.61
C THR A 50 -5.88 0.13 2.58
N VAL A 51 -6.85 0.14 1.67
CA VAL A 51 -6.97 -0.80 0.56
C VAL A 51 -6.67 -0.10 -0.76
N PHE A 52 -5.74 -0.66 -1.54
CA PHE A 52 -5.61 -0.37 -2.96
C PHE A 52 -6.19 -1.53 -3.76
N ALA A 53 -7.33 -1.30 -4.40
CA ALA A 53 -8.05 -2.34 -5.12
C ALA A 53 -8.09 -2.08 -6.62
N GLY A 54 -7.88 -3.10 -7.44
CA GLY A 54 -7.93 -2.97 -8.89
C GLY A 54 -8.19 -4.30 -9.60
N ARG A 55 -8.56 -4.20 -10.88
CA ARG A 55 -8.50 -5.36 -11.77
C ARG A 55 -7.03 -5.75 -12.01
N PRO A 56 -6.74 -7.01 -12.35
CA PRO A 56 -5.41 -7.40 -12.79
C PRO A 56 -4.88 -6.45 -13.86
N GLY A 57 -3.62 -6.00 -13.74
CA GLY A 57 -3.00 -5.03 -14.65
C GLY A 57 -3.24 -3.55 -14.34
N MET A 58 -4.17 -3.19 -13.45
CA MET A 58 -4.44 -1.79 -13.08
C MET A 58 -3.39 -1.15 -12.18
N GLY A 59 -2.52 -1.93 -11.56
CA GLY A 59 -1.38 -1.39 -10.79
C GLY A 59 -1.58 -1.30 -9.28
N SER A 60 -2.48 -2.10 -8.67
CA SER A 60 -2.64 -2.14 -7.20
C SER A 60 -1.34 -2.51 -6.48
N SER A 61 -0.61 -3.52 -6.97
CA SER A 61 0.72 -3.87 -6.46
C SER A 61 1.76 -2.79 -6.79
N LEU A 62 1.63 -2.12 -7.93
CA LEU A 62 2.55 -1.07 -8.34
C LEU A 62 2.50 0.13 -7.41
N ILE A 63 1.31 0.64 -7.08
CA ILE A 63 1.17 1.75 -6.13
C ILE A 63 1.64 1.35 -4.73
N SER A 64 1.36 0.12 -4.27
CA SER A 64 1.83 -0.33 -2.95
C SER A 64 3.36 -0.43 -2.87
N LEU A 65 4.04 -0.86 -3.95
CA LEU A 65 5.50 -0.89 -4.02
C LEU A 65 6.12 0.52 -4.07
N ASN A 66 5.51 1.45 -4.81
CA ASN A 66 5.97 2.83 -4.83
C ASN A 66 5.83 3.50 -3.47
N VAL A 67 4.71 3.28 -2.78
CA VAL A 67 4.53 3.72 -1.38
C VAL A 67 5.60 3.10 -0.48
N LEU A 68 5.84 1.79 -0.60
CA LEU A 68 6.87 1.08 0.16
C LEU A 68 8.26 1.70 -0.04
N VAL A 69 8.68 1.96 -1.30
CA VAL A 69 9.98 2.58 -1.60
C VAL A 69 10.08 3.97 -0.99
N ASN A 70 9.05 4.80 -1.13
CA ASN A 70 9.01 6.12 -0.51
C ASN A 70 9.09 6.05 1.03
N GLN A 71 8.45 5.06 1.64
CA GLN A 71 8.49 4.83 3.07
C GLN A 71 9.86 4.33 3.53
N LEU A 72 10.52 3.45 2.78
CA LEU A 72 11.88 2.98 3.08
C LEU A 72 12.88 4.15 3.21
N MET A 73 12.73 5.19 2.37
CA MET A 73 13.59 6.37 2.44
C MET A 73 13.45 7.17 3.75
N GLN A 74 12.34 7.01 4.47
CA GLN A 74 12.03 7.74 5.70
C GLN A 74 12.42 6.97 6.97
N LEU A 75 12.78 5.67 6.86
CA LEU A 75 13.08 4.83 8.02
C LEU A 75 14.33 5.28 8.79
N ASN A 76 14.25 5.13 10.12
CA ASN A 76 15.39 5.12 11.02
C ASN A 76 15.92 3.68 11.20
N ASP A 77 17.11 3.53 11.80
CA ASP A 77 17.83 2.25 11.87
C ASP A 77 17.09 1.13 12.62
N SER A 78 16.25 1.46 13.60
CA SER A 78 15.45 0.49 14.35
C SER A 78 14.08 0.18 13.75
N GLU A 79 13.68 0.94 12.73
CA GLU A 79 12.36 0.84 12.11
C GLU A 79 12.35 -0.15 10.94
N VAL A 80 11.24 -0.87 10.79
CA VAL A 80 11.06 -1.82 9.68
C VAL A 80 9.70 -1.67 9.01
N LEU A 81 9.68 -1.97 7.71
CA LEU A 81 8.47 -2.19 6.91
C LEU A 81 8.35 -3.66 6.59
N ILE A 82 7.15 -4.20 6.66
CA ILE A 82 6.87 -5.58 6.29
C ILE A 82 6.10 -5.58 4.97
N TYR A 83 6.57 -6.34 3.99
CA TYR A 83 5.86 -6.59 2.74
C TYR A 83 5.69 -8.08 2.53
N ILE A 84 4.45 -8.56 2.59
CA ILE A 84 4.10 -9.97 2.33
C ILE A 84 3.58 -10.06 0.90
N THR A 85 4.34 -10.75 0.04
CA THR A 85 3.91 -11.09 -1.31
C THR A 85 3.27 -12.47 -1.34
N THR A 86 2.11 -12.58 -1.96
CA THR A 86 1.37 -13.86 -2.07
C THR A 86 1.30 -14.38 -3.51
N LYS A 87 1.83 -13.65 -4.46
CA LYS A 87 1.77 -13.97 -5.91
C LYS A 87 3.14 -14.03 -6.56
N ASP A 88 3.96 -13.01 -6.30
CA ASP A 88 5.26 -12.87 -6.93
C ASP A 88 6.34 -13.38 -5.99
N SER A 89 7.46 -13.89 -6.54
CA SER A 89 8.62 -14.25 -5.72
C SER A 89 9.27 -13.00 -5.12
N SER A 90 9.96 -13.19 -3.99
CA SER A 90 10.73 -12.11 -3.34
C SER A 90 11.77 -11.52 -4.29
N THR A 91 12.36 -12.31 -5.18
CA THR A 91 13.30 -11.83 -6.20
C THR A 91 12.62 -10.84 -7.17
N VAL A 92 11.43 -11.17 -7.68
CA VAL A 92 10.67 -10.28 -8.59
C VAL A 92 10.28 -8.99 -7.87
N ILE A 93 9.81 -9.07 -6.63
CA ILE A 93 9.48 -7.89 -5.83
C ILE A 93 10.72 -7.02 -5.61
N LEU A 94 11.86 -7.62 -5.27
CA LEU A 94 13.11 -6.90 -5.08
C LEU A 94 13.57 -6.20 -6.37
N GLN A 95 13.51 -6.86 -7.53
CA GLN A 95 13.84 -6.25 -8.82
C GLN A 95 12.95 -5.03 -9.10
N ARG A 96 11.65 -5.12 -8.82
CA ARG A 96 10.73 -3.99 -8.97
C ARG A 96 11.05 -2.85 -8.01
N ILE A 97 11.40 -3.15 -6.76
CA ILE A 97 11.83 -2.13 -5.79
C ILE A 97 13.08 -1.42 -6.27
N LEU A 98 14.07 -2.15 -6.80
CA LEU A 98 15.30 -1.57 -7.35
C LEU A 98 15.03 -0.71 -8.58
N ALA A 99 14.15 -1.16 -9.49
CA ALA A 99 13.74 -0.38 -10.66
C ALA A 99 13.13 0.96 -10.25
N ILE A 100 12.19 0.95 -9.30
CA ILE A 100 11.53 2.16 -8.78
C ILE A 100 12.54 3.08 -8.07
N ALA A 101 13.39 2.53 -7.21
CA ALA A 101 14.29 3.32 -6.36
C ALA A 101 15.42 4.00 -7.16
N HIS A 102 15.92 3.32 -8.19
CA HIS A 102 17.05 3.80 -9.00
C HIS A 102 16.64 4.39 -10.35
N ASP A 103 15.34 4.39 -10.67
CA ASP A 103 14.80 4.88 -11.94
C ASP A 103 15.43 4.17 -13.16
N ILE A 104 15.57 2.84 -13.04
CA ILE A 104 16.16 1.96 -14.06
C ILE A 104 15.06 1.08 -14.66
N GLU A 105 15.12 0.87 -15.98
CA GLU A 105 14.15 -0.02 -16.64
C GLU A 105 14.18 -1.42 -16.05
N ILE A 106 13.01 -1.94 -15.66
CA ILE A 106 12.87 -3.26 -15.04
C ILE A 106 13.43 -4.38 -15.91
N THR A 107 13.28 -4.27 -17.24
CA THR A 107 13.80 -5.25 -18.20
C THR A 107 15.32 -5.32 -18.19
N LYS A 108 16.02 -4.21 -17.99
CA LYS A 108 17.49 -4.20 -17.84
C LYS A 108 17.93 -4.97 -16.60
N ILE A 109 17.21 -4.79 -15.47
CA ILE A 109 17.52 -5.51 -14.23
C ILE A 109 17.25 -7.02 -14.41
N GLN A 110 16.13 -7.37 -15.04
CA GLN A 110 15.73 -8.77 -15.27
C GLN A 110 16.67 -9.51 -16.20
N ASN A 111 17.16 -8.83 -17.25
CA ASN A 111 18.01 -9.43 -18.26
C ASN A 111 19.52 -9.32 -17.94
N GLY A 112 19.88 -8.51 -16.93
CA GLY A 112 21.29 -8.22 -16.64
C GLY A 112 21.95 -7.22 -17.61
N ASP A 113 21.15 -6.43 -18.35
CA ASP A 113 21.62 -5.46 -19.35
C ASP A 113 21.98 -4.11 -18.71
N LEU A 114 22.58 -4.15 -17.54
CA LEU A 114 23.01 -2.97 -16.79
C LEU A 114 24.40 -2.52 -17.24
N ASN A 115 24.56 -1.21 -17.44
CA ASN A 115 25.90 -0.66 -17.58
C ASN A 115 26.61 -0.54 -16.22
N VAL A 116 27.92 -0.33 -16.25
CA VAL A 116 28.76 -0.29 -15.03
C VAL A 116 28.31 0.83 -14.07
N HIS A 117 27.87 1.97 -14.61
CA HIS A 117 27.40 3.09 -13.78
C HIS A 117 26.07 2.75 -13.08
N GLU A 118 25.11 2.16 -13.78
CA GLU A 118 23.84 1.70 -13.21
C GLU A 118 24.09 0.65 -12.13
N LEU A 119 24.94 -0.34 -12.38
CA LEU A 119 25.27 -1.38 -11.40
C LEU A 119 25.94 -0.80 -10.15
N ASN A 120 26.93 0.07 -10.30
CA ASN A 120 27.62 0.72 -9.19
C ASN A 120 26.65 1.60 -8.39
N SER A 121 25.77 2.37 -9.06
CA SER A 121 24.79 3.22 -8.37
C SER A 121 23.84 2.39 -7.49
N MET A 122 23.52 1.16 -7.89
CA MET A 122 22.71 0.24 -7.09
C MET A 122 23.52 -0.34 -5.94
N GLN A 123 24.76 -0.79 -6.16
CA GLN A 123 25.59 -1.46 -5.15
C GLN A 123 26.12 -0.48 -4.10
N ASP A 124 26.57 0.69 -4.52
CA ASP A 124 27.19 1.69 -3.64
C ASP A 124 26.18 2.72 -3.09
N GLY A 125 24.95 2.68 -3.61
CA GLY A 125 23.89 3.59 -3.25
C GLY A 125 23.44 3.45 -1.80
N SER A 126 23.11 4.57 -1.15
CA SER A 126 22.61 4.60 0.22
C SER A 126 21.29 3.84 0.38
N PHE A 127 20.52 3.68 -0.68
CA PHE A 127 19.28 2.92 -0.66
C PHE A 127 19.53 1.44 -0.34
N CYS A 128 20.36 0.76 -1.12
CA CYS A 128 20.66 -0.65 -0.90
C CYS A 128 21.42 -0.89 0.41
N ASN A 129 22.41 -0.04 0.72
CA ASN A 129 23.29 -0.23 1.87
C ASN A 129 22.69 0.18 3.21
N LYS A 130 21.64 1.02 3.23
CA LYS A 130 21.05 1.52 4.48
C LYS A 130 19.54 1.31 4.53
N LYS A 131 18.81 1.77 3.52
CA LYS A 131 17.34 1.83 3.59
C LYS A 131 16.68 0.47 3.36
N LEU A 132 17.23 -0.34 2.44
CA LEU A 132 16.68 -1.65 2.14
C LEU A 132 16.80 -2.64 3.32
N HIS A 133 17.73 -2.41 4.25
CA HIS A 133 17.85 -3.22 5.48
C HIS A 133 16.62 -3.07 6.41
N GLY A 134 15.84 -2.00 6.26
CA GLY A 134 14.57 -1.83 6.96
C GLY A 134 13.39 -2.58 6.33
N LEU A 135 13.61 -3.32 5.24
CA LEU A 135 12.56 -4.13 4.60
C LEU A 135 12.58 -5.57 5.10
N VAL A 136 11.45 -6.02 5.62
CA VAL A 136 11.16 -7.43 5.88
C VAL A 136 10.27 -7.92 4.74
N LEU A 137 10.90 -8.54 3.73
CA LEU A 137 10.20 -9.08 2.57
C LEU A 137 9.88 -10.57 2.82
N VAL A 138 8.59 -10.89 2.80
CA VAL A 138 8.08 -12.24 3.05
C VAL A 138 7.38 -12.76 1.80
N GLU A 139 7.87 -13.89 1.28
CA GLU A 139 7.20 -14.64 0.22
C GLU A 139 6.41 -15.78 0.85
N HIS A 140 5.09 -15.70 0.78
CA HIS A 140 4.22 -16.74 1.31
C HIS A 140 2.93 -16.83 0.49
N PRO A 141 2.67 -17.93 -0.22
CA PRO A 141 1.55 -18.03 -1.17
C PRO A 141 0.17 -17.97 -0.51
N SER A 142 0.08 -18.33 0.77
CA SER A 142 -1.19 -18.33 1.50
C SER A 142 -0.98 -18.16 3.01
N PRO A 143 -0.55 -16.95 3.46
CA PRO A 143 -0.25 -16.69 4.87
C PRO A 143 -1.53 -16.71 5.71
N SER A 144 -1.48 -17.32 6.89
CA SER A 144 -2.54 -17.26 7.90
C SER A 144 -2.37 -16.07 8.82
N ILE A 145 -3.39 -15.77 9.61
CA ILE A 145 -3.28 -14.74 10.66
C ILE A 145 -2.22 -15.11 11.71
N GLU A 146 -2.10 -16.39 12.02
CA GLU A 146 -1.11 -16.90 12.98
C GLU A 146 0.32 -16.70 12.48
N ASP A 147 0.58 -16.95 11.18
CA ASP A 147 1.90 -16.70 10.57
C ASP A 147 2.28 -15.20 10.69
N MET A 148 1.32 -14.31 10.41
CA MET A 148 1.54 -12.87 10.51
C MET A 148 1.76 -12.42 11.96
N GLN A 149 0.95 -12.91 12.91
CA GLN A 149 1.10 -12.58 14.33
C GLN A 149 2.45 -13.06 14.89
N ASN A 150 2.90 -14.27 14.51
CA ASN A 150 4.20 -14.79 14.90
C ASN A 150 5.34 -13.94 14.34
N LEU A 151 5.25 -13.51 13.08
CA LEU A 151 6.22 -12.60 12.46
C LEU A 151 6.28 -11.26 13.22
N LEU A 152 5.13 -10.63 13.46
CA LEU A 152 5.05 -9.35 14.20
C LEU A 152 5.64 -9.47 15.61
N PHE A 153 5.31 -10.54 16.33
CA PHE A 153 5.81 -10.79 17.68
C PHE A 153 7.33 -10.97 17.70
N ASN A 154 7.89 -11.75 16.75
CA ASN A 154 9.33 -11.99 16.67
C ASN A 154 10.08 -10.68 16.39
N LEU A 155 9.63 -9.85 15.45
CA LEU A 155 10.26 -8.56 15.14
C LEU A 155 10.23 -7.60 16.35
N VAL A 156 9.11 -7.53 17.06
CA VAL A 156 9.01 -6.71 18.28
C VAL A 156 9.93 -7.24 19.38
N LYS A 157 10.05 -8.58 19.54
CA LYS A 157 10.97 -9.21 20.47
C LYS A 157 12.43 -8.93 20.15
N GLU A 158 12.77 -8.79 18.86
CA GLU A 158 14.10 -8.35 18.38
C GLU A 158 14.36 -6.84 18.57
N GLY A 159 13.42 -6.11 19.15
CA GLY A 159 13.54 -4.66 19.37
C GLY A 159 13.24 -3.81 18.13
N LYS A 160 12.65 -4.39 17.09
CA LYS A 160 12.28 -3.65 15.87
C LYS A 160 10.99 -2.86 16.08
N SER A 161 10.95 -1.65 15.56
CA SER A 161 9.75 -0.80 15.48
C SER A 161 9.10 -0.98 14.12
N ILE A 162 7.95 -1.63 14.08
CA ILE A 162 7.20 -1.86 12.84
C ILE A 162 6.47 -0.57 12.48
N ARG A 163 6.61 -0.07 11.23
CA ARG A 163 5.95 1.15 10.76
C ARG A 163 4.75 0.87 9.86
N SER A 164 4.87 -0.13 8.99
CA SER A 164 3.75 -0.61 8.18
C SER A 164 3.84 -2.10 7.88
N LEU A 165 2.68 -2.71 7.68
CA LEU A 165 2.49 -4.05 7.15
C LEU A 165 1.73 -3.95 5.84
N THR A 166 2.35 -4.39 4.75
CA THR A 166 1.70 -4.51 3.43
C THR A 166 1.41 -5.96 3.10
N ILE A 167 0.20 -6.28 2.65
CA ILE A 167 -0.21 -7.61 2.18
C ILE A 167 -0.66 -7.52 0.72
N ASP A 168 0.08 -8.15 -0.16
CA ASP A 168 -0.18 -8.19 -1.61
C ASP A 168 -0.35 -9.63 -2.08
N THR A 169 -1.55 -10.18 -2.10
CA THR A 169 -2.91 -9.62 -2.03
C THR A 169 -3.79 -10.35 -0.99
N LEU A 170 -4.87 -9.72 -0.54
CA LEU A 170 -5.83 -10.29 0.42
C LEU A 170 -6.50 -11.58 -0.06
N GLN A 171 -6.68 -11.77 -1.37
CA GLN A 171 -7.37 -12.93 -1.92
C GLN A 171 -6.67 -14.26 -1.62
N ASN A 172 -5.36 -14.23 -1.42
CA ASN A 172 -4.55 -15.43 -1.21
C ASN A 172 -4.32 -15.79 0.26
N VAL A 173 -4.75 -14.94 1.21
CA VAL A 173 -4.59 -15.25 2.63
C VAL A 173 -5.38 -16.51 3.01
N LYS A 174 -4.81 -17.30 3.90
CA LYS A 174 -5.47 -18.48 4.44
C LYS A 174 -6.54 -18.07 5.45
N THR A 175 -7.73 -18.60 5.30
CA THR A 175 -8.86 -18.40 6.22
C THR A 175 -9.39 -19.73 6.67
N ASP A 176 -10.11 -19.75 7.80
CA ASP A 176 -10.78 -20.94 8.30
C ASP A 176 -11.81 -21.44 7.27
N SER A 177 -11.74 -22.72 6.91
CA SER A 177 -12.64 -23.37 5.94
C SER A 177 -14.08 -23.57 6.48
N SER A 178 -14.31 -23.41 7.78
CA SER A 178 -15.62 -23.49 8.39
C SER A 178 -16.49 -22.24 8.17
N ILE A 179 -15.91 -21.15 7.70
CA ILE A 179 -16.58 -19.88 7.42
C ILE A 179 -16.36 -19.44 5.97
N THR A 180 -17.16 -18.50 5.48
CA THR A 180 -16.94 -17.96 4.13
C THR A 180 -15.62 -17.19 4.05
N LYS A 181 -15.04 -17.13 2.84
CA LYS A 181 -13.80 -16.37 2.61
C LYS A 181 -13.91 -14.93 3.10
N ASP A 182 -15.04 -14.26 2.83
CA ASP A 182 -15.32 -12.89 3.27
C ASP A 182 -15.27 -12.74 4.79
N GLN A 183 -15.88 -13.68 5.51
CA GLN A 183 -15.87 -13.69 6.97
C GLN A 183 -14.46 -13.90 7.53
N GLY A 184 -13.71 -14.84 6.93
CA GLY A 184 -12.35 -15.13 7.36
C GLY A 184 -11.40 -13.95 7.13
N VAL A 185 -11.48 -13.30 5.97
CA VAL A 185 -10.68 -12.09 5.69
C VAL A 185 -11.08 -10.93 6.63
N ALA A 186 -12.38 -10.73 6.86
CA ALA A 186 -12.85 -9.69 7.78
C ALA A 186 -12.39 -9.93 9.23
N GLN A 187 -12.36 -11.19 9.67
CA GLN A 187 -11.84 -11.57 10.99
C GLN A 187 -10.34 -11.30 11.06
N MET A 188 -9.56 -11.73 10.07
CA MET A 188 -8.13 -11.47 9.99
C MET A 188 -7.81 -9.97 10.05
N LEU A 189 -8.50 -9.13 9.28
CA LEU A 189 -8.32 -7.67 9.32
C LEU A 189 -8.63 -7.08 10.70
N LYS A 190 -9.65 -7.62 11.41
CA LYS A 190 -9.96 -7.22 12.77
C LYS A 190 -8.82 -7.56 13.75
N GLU A 191 -8.26 -8.74 13.64
CA GLU A 191 -7.15 -9.19 14.49
C GLU A 191 -5.85 -8.41 14.19
N LEU A 192 -5.53 -8.21 12.91
CA LEU A 192 -4.41 -7.37 12.50
C LEU A 192 -4.55 -5.92 12.98
N ARG A 193 -5.77 -5.36 12.98
CA ARG A 193 -6.01 -4.03 13.55
C ARG A 193 -5.67 -3.96 15.04
N VAL A 194 -6.01 -4.99 15.80
CA VAL A 194 -5.67 -5.05 17.24
C VAL A 194 -4.14 -4.99 17.40
N ALA A 195 -3.40 -5.80 16.63
CA ALA A 195 -1.94 -5.78 16.63
C ALA A 195 -1.38 -4.42 16.16
N ALA A 196 -1.97 -3.83 15.12
CA ALA A 196 -1.55 -2.53 14.59
C ALA A 196 -1.72 -1.38 15.60
N ILE A 197 -2.80 -1.40 16.38
CA ILE A 197 -3.00 -0.45 17.48
C ILE A 197 -1.99 -0.70 18.61
N GLN A 198 -1.76 -1.97 18.96
CA GLN A 198 -0.86 -2.35 20.04
C GLN A 198 0.60 -2.01 19.74
N PHE A 199 1.06 -2.29 18.53
CA PHE A 199 2.45 -2.11 18.09
C PHE A 199 2.67 -0.84 17.26
N GLN A 200 1.64 0.00 17.12
CA GLN A 200 1.70 1.33 16.49
C GLN A 200 2.17 1.33 15.03
N PHE A 201 1.63 0.44 14.18
CA PHE A 201 1.89 0.41 12.74
C PHE A 201 0.62 0.57 11.90
N SER A 202 0.77 0.98 10.65
CA SER A 202 -0.31 1.06 9.66
C SER A 202 -0.42 -0.22 8.83
N ILE A 203 -1.60 -0.49 8.27
CA ILE A 203 -1.83 -1.66 7.41
C ILE A 203 -2.21 -1.19 6.01
N ILE A 204 -1.50 -1.69 5.02
CA ILE A 204 -1.78 -1.48 3.60
C ILE A 204 -2.10 -2.85 2.99
N VAL A 205 -3.19 -2.94 2.24
CA VAL A 205 -3.53 -4.19 1.58
C VAL A 205 -3.89 -3.95 0.13
N THR A 206 -3.49 -4.84 -0.76
CA THR A 206 -4.02 -4.85 -2.11
C THR A 206 -5.20 -5.81 -2.20
N SER A 207 -6.15 -5.52 -3.07
CA SER A 207 -7.34 -6.35 -3.28
C SER A 207 -7.71 -6.41 -4.75
N GLU A 208 -8.26 -7.55 -5.15
CA GLU A 208 -8.81 -7.69 -6.50
C GLU A 208 -10.22 -7.12 -6.59
N VAL A 209 -10.56 -6.60 -7.77
CA VAL A 209 -11.90 -6.18 -8.14
C VAL A 209 -12.57 -7.26 -8.98
N SER A 210 -13.85 -7.50 -8.74
CA SER A 210 -14.65 -8.48 -9.48
C SER A 210 -14.69 -8.17 -10.98
N ARG A 211 -14.61 -9.22 -11.81
CA ARG A 211 -14.78 -9.11 -13.28
C ARG A 211 -16.13 -8.52 -13.70
N ARG A 212 -17.14 -8.55 -12.84
CA ARG A 212 -18.47 -7.99 -13.13
C ARG A 212 -18.44 -6.52 -13.52
N VAL A 213 -17.41 -5.76 -13.10
CA VAL A 213 -17.22 -4.37 -13.49
C VAL A 213 -17.03 -4.23 -15.00
N GLU A 214 -16.37 -5.18 -15.65
CA GLU A 214 -16.08 -5.16 -17.09
C GLU A 214 -17.34 -5.37 -17.97
N TYR A 215 -18.34 -6.05 -17.42
CA TYR A 215 -19.63 -6.32 -18.11
C TYR A 215 -20.72 -5.30 -17.80
N ARG A 216 -20.39 -4.25 -17.04
CA ARG A 216 -21.35 -3.19 -16.68
C ARG A 216 -21.51 -2.23 -17.85
N ASP A 217 -22.75 -1.84 -18.13
CA ASP A 217 -23.04 -0.75 -19.06
C ASP A 217 -22.53 0.59 -18.48
N GLY A 218 -21.98 1.45 -19.36
CA GLY A 218 -21.43 2.75 -18.98
C GLY A 218 -20.03 2.70 -18.35
N PRO A 219 -19.65 3.71 -17.55
CA PRO A 219 -18.32 3.83 -16.99
C PRO A 219 -17.95 2.62 -16.12
N LYS A 220 -16.79 1.99 -16.38
CA LYS A 220 -16.30 0.79 -15.69
C LYS A 220 -15.59 1.15 -14.36
N ILE A 221 -16.13 2.13 -13.67
CA ILE A 221 -15.61 2.60 -12.38
C ILE A 221 -16.03 1.64 -11.28
N PRO A 222 -15.11 1.01 -10.54
CA PRO A 222 -15.43 0.12 -9.45
C PRO A 222 -16.14 0.82 -8.29
N GLN A 223 -16.97 0.05 -7.57
CA GLN A 223 -17.67 0.46 -6.35
C GLN A 223 -17.31 -0.50 -5.21
N LEU A 224 -17.59 -0.14 -3.97
CA LEU A 224 -17.26 -0.98 -2.80
C LEU A 224 -17.80 -2.41 -2.89
N LYS A 225 -18.99 -2.61 -3.50
CA LYS A 225 -19.58 -3.93 -3.75
C LYS A 225 -18.81 -4.79 -4.78
N ASP A 226 -17.89 -4.19 -5.51
CA ASP A 226 -17.10 -4.87 -6.54
C ASP A 226 -15.76 -5.41 -6.01
N LEU A 227 -15.41 -5.11 -4.75
CA LEU A 227 -14.29 -5.76 -4.08
C LEU A 227 -14.51 -7.27 -4.10
N LYS A 228 -13.56 -8.05 -4.60
CA LYS A 228 -13.67 -9.50 -4.71
C LYS A 228 -13.59 -10.14 -3.31
N ASP A 229 -14.45 -11.12 -3.06
CA ASP A 229 -14.55 -11.88 -1.80
C ASP A 229 -14.71 -10.99 -0.55
N SER A 230 -15.52 -9.89 -0.65
CA SER A 230 -15.32 -8.88 0.36
C SER A 230 -16.40 -7.83 0.61
N ARG A 231 -17.66 -8.20 0.60
CA ARG A 231 -18.67 -7.26 1.14
C ARG A 231 -18.31 -6.81 2.56
N LEU A 232 -17.72 -7.70 3.35
CA LEU A 232 -17.31 -7.45 4.73
C LEU A 232 -15.97 -6.72 4.85
N ILE A 233 -15.07 -6.74 3.83
CA ILE A 233 -13.80 -6.00 3.89
C ILE A 233 -14.08 -4.50 3.97
N ALA A 234 -14.99 -4.00 3.13
CA ALA A 234 -15.31 -2.59 3.11
C ALA A 234 -15.70 -2.05 4.51
N ASP A 235 -16.34 -2.87 5.35
CA ASP A 235 -16.73 -2.47 6.71
C ASP A 235 -15.55 -2.45 7.69
N LYS A 236 -14.50 -3.23 7.44
CA LYS A 236 -13.36 -3.41 8.35
C LYS A 236 -12.18 -2.50 8.06
N VAL A 237 -12.18 -1.78 6.94
CA VAL A 237 -11.09 -0.90 6.54
C VAL A 237 -11.49 0.58 6.65
N ASP A 238 -10.52 1.47 6.68
CA ASP A 238 -10.76 2.90 6.88
C ASP A 238 -10.76 3.66 5.55
N PHE A 239 -9.92 3.22 4.61
CA PHE A 239 -9.79 3.82 3.29
C PHE A 239 -9.84 2.75 2.21
N VAL A 240 -10.53 3.07 1.10
CA VAL A 240 -10.55 2.24 -0.12
C VAL A 240 -10.31 3.12 -1.33
N TYR A 241 -9.21 2.87 -2.01
CA TYR A 241 -8.84 3.47 -3.27
C TYR A 241 -8.94 2.42 -4.38
N PHE A 242 -9.75 2.69 -5.40
CA PHE A 242 -9.73 1.90 -6.61
C PHE A 242 -8.69 2.45 -7.57
N VAL A 243 -7.81 1.58 -8.01
CA VAL A 243 -6.76 1.87 -8.98
C VAL A 243 -7.31 1.64 -10.37
N LEU A 244 -7.30 2.67 -11.20
CA LEU A 244 -7.78 2.64 -12.57
C LEU A 244 -6.69 3.21 -13.49
N ARG A 245 -6.41 2.49 -14.57
CA ARG A 245 -5.60 2.95 -15.68
C ARG A 245 -6.45 2.94 -16.94
N PRO A 246 -6.85 4.12 -17.48
CA PRO A 246 -7.77 4.20 -18.62
C PRO A 246 -7.29 3.40 -19.83
N MET A 247 -6.01 3.52 -20.17
CA MET A 247 -5.38 2.84 -21.31
C MET A 247 -5.43 1.31 -21.27
N TYR A 248 -5.71 0.71 -20.11
CA TYR A 248 -5.89 -0.75 -20.03
C TYR A 248 -7.10 -1.24 -20.82
N TYR A 249 -8.11 -0.37 -21.02
CA TYR A 249 -9.35 -0.69 -21.74
C TYR A 249 -9.36 -0.17 -23.17
N GLU A 250 -8.40 0.66 -23.53
CA GLU A 250 -8.30 1.28 -24.85
C GLU A 250 -7.18 0.60 -25.63
N VAL A 251 -7.46 0.25 -26.87
CA VAL A 251 -6.39 -0.14 -27.82
C VAL A 251 -5.94 1.14 -28.48
N PRO A 252 -4.68 1.57 -28.28
CA PRO A 252 -4.18 2.80 -28.91
C PRO A 252 -4.33 2.70 -30.43
N GLY A 253 -4.84 3.75 -31.06
CA GLY A 253 -4.73 3.93 -32.49
C GLY A 253 -3.26 4.05 -32.91
N GLU A 254 -2.94 3.90 -34.20
CA GLU A 254 -1.55 3.95 -34.70
C GLU A 254 -0.82 5.28 -34.37
N ASP A 255 -1.56 6.36 -34.11
CA ASP A 255 -1.04 7.70 -33.81
C ASP A 255 -1.27 8.15 -32.34
N GLU A 256 -1.82 7.30 -31.47
CA GLU A 256 -2.10 7.69 -30.10
C GLU A 256 -0.93 7.31 -29.16
N THR A 257 -0.42 8.31 -28.45
CA THR A 257 0.53 8.10 -27.36
C THR A 257 -0.15 7.36 -26.21
N ILE A 258 0.47 6.30 -25.71
CA ILE A 258 0.00 5.56 -24.55
C ILE A 258 -0.03 6.54 -23.36
N SER A 259 -1.22 6.78 -22.80
CA SER A 259 -1.37 7.58 -21.60
C SER A 259 -0.77 6.85 -20.39
N ASP A 260 0.16 7.50 -19.71
CA ASP A 260 0.77 7.00 -18.47
C ASP A 260 -0.06 7.37 -17.23
N GLU A 261 -1.37 7.61 -17.40
CA GLU A 261 -2.25 8.02 -16.32
C GLU A 261 -2.67 6.85 -15.43
N MET A 262 -2.67 7.12 -14.13
CA MET A 262 -3.25 6.27 -13.09
C MET A 262 -4.16 7.11 -12.21
N HIS A 263 -5.39 6.68 -12.04
CA HIS A 263 -6.36 7.31 -11.15
C HIS A 263 -6.52 6.47 -9.88
N LEU A 264 -6.41 7.11 -8.72
CA LEU A 264 -6.83 6.53 -7.45
C LEU A 264 -8.18 7.13 -7.08
N ILE A 265 -9.23 6.34 -7.19
CA ILE A 265 -10.60 6.75 -6.92
C ILE A 265 -10.93 6.37 -5.48
N CYS A 266 -10.95 7.33 -4.57
CA CYS A 266 -11.35 7.11 -3.19
C CYS A 266 -12.85 6.83 -3.12
N LYS A 267 -13.24 5.64 -2.69
CA LYS A 267 -14.66 5.24 -2.52
C LYS A 267 -15.03 4.99 -1.06
N LYS A 268 -14.05 4.97 -0.17
CA LYS A 268 -14.24 5.03 1.27
C LYS A 268 -13.15 5.88 1.89
N ASN A 269 -13.55 6.88 2.64
CA ASN A 269 -12.70 7.68 3.51
C ASN A 269 -13.47 7.90 4.82
N LYS A 270 -13.02 7.25 5.90
CA LYS A 270 -13.70 7.34 7.19
C LYS A 270 -13.54 8.71 7.84
N TYR A 271 -12.52 9.47 7.46
CA TYR A 271 -12.11 10.70 8.15
C TYR A 271 -12.18 11.96 7.29
N GLY A 272 -12.56 11.83 6.02
CA GLY A 272 -12.56 12.96 5.09
C GLY A 272 -13.45 12.76 3.86
N PRO A 273 -13.36 13.65 2.90
CA PRO A 273 -14.12 13.57 1.65
C PRO A 273 -13.62 12.40 0.77
N LEU A 274 -14.45 12.06 -0.21
CA LEU A 274 -14.04 11.16 -1.30
C LEU A 274 -13.30 12.00 -2.34
N ASP A 275 -12.15 11.52 -2.78
CA ASP A 275 -11.26 12.23 -3.71
C ASP A 275 -10.96 11.37 -4.96
N LEU A 276 -10.60 12.06 -6.04
CA LEU A 276 -9.93 11.50 -7.20
C LEU A 276 -8.50 12.03 -7.20
N ILE A 277 -7.53 11.12 -7.26
CA ILE A 277 -6.11 11.46 -7.28
C ILE A 277 -5.54 10.99 -8.61
N ASP A 278 -5.01 11.93 -9.38
CA ASP A 278 -4.35 11.65 -10.64
C ASP A 278 -2.84 11.51 -10.43
N LEU A 279 -2.28 10.43 -10.97
CA LEU A 279 -0.88 10.08 -10.90
C LEU A 279 -0.38 9.76 -12.30
N THR A 280 0.93 9.88 -12.52
CA THR A 280 1.60 9.47 -13.75
C THR A 280 2.45 8.24 -13.49
N VAL A 281 2.44 7.27 -14.40
CA VAL A 281 3.16 5.99 -14.28
C VAL A 281 4.16 5.85 -15.41
N ASP A 282 5.42 5.69 -15.09
CA ASP A 282 6.38 5.12 -16.03
C ASP A 282 6.42 3.60 -15.87
N LEU A 283 5.90 2.88 -16.85
CA LEU A 283 5.87 1.42 -16.82
C LEU A 283 7.23 0.77 -17.03
N LYS A 284 8.17 1.45 -17.65
CA LYS A 284 9.52 0.92 -17.90
C LYS A 284 10.29 0.82 -16.59
N THR A 285 10.28 1.90 -15.81
CA THR A 285 10.92 1.95 -14.48
C THR A 285 9.98 1.57 -13.36
N GLN A 286 8.70 1.35 -13.66
CA GLN A 286 7.63 1.08 -12.70
C GLN A 286 7.43 2.19 -11.66
N ARG A 287 7.89 3.39 -11.97
CA ARG A 287 7.82 4.54 -11.08
C ARG A 287 6.50 5.29 -11.25
N ILE A 288 5.94 5.68 -10.13
CA ILE A 288 4.76 6.55 -10.08
C ILE A 288 5.21 7.92 -9.60
N THR A 289 4.69 8.97 -10.23
CA THR A 289 4.94 10.36 -9.87
C THR A 289 3.63 11.09 -9.60
N ASN A 290 3.69 12.26 -8.95
CA ASN A 290 2.51 13.08 -8.71
C ASN A 290 1.97 13.59 -10.06
N GLY A 291 0.70 13.34 -10.32
CA GLY A 291 -0.02 13.97 -11.42
C GLY A 291 -0.25 15.46 -11.19
N LEU A 292 -0.60 16.18 -12.24
CA LEU A 292 -0.64 17.65 -12.25
C LEU A 292 -1.93 18.27 -11.69
N THR A 293 -3.01 17.49 -11.44
CA THR A 293 -4.33 18.06 -11.07
C THR A 293 -5.09 17.27 -10.01
N PHE A 294 -5.74 18.01 -9.11
CA PHE A 294 -6.79 17.51 -8.23
C PHE A 294 -8.15 17.89 -8.81
N THR A 295 -9.02 16.93 -9.05
CA THR A 295 -10.43 17.18 -9.33
C THR A 295 -11.26 16.65 -8.15
N LYS A 296 -12.07 17.54 -7.54
CA LYS A 296 -13.10 17.09 -6.58
C LYS A 296 -14.22 16.42 -7.35
N ILE A 297 -14.62 15.25 -6.91
CA ILE A 297 -15.79 14.52 -7.43
C ILE A 297 -17.05 15.00 -6.71
#